data_9fba83906673592b37839fd9dfa4dddf
#
_entry.id   9fba83906673592b37839fd9dfa4dddf
#
_cell.length_a   1.000
_cell.length_b   1.000
_cell.length_c   1.000
_cell.angle_alpha   90.00
_cell.angle_beta   90.00
_cell.angle_gamma   90.00
#
_symmetry.space_group_name_H-M   'P 1'
#
loop_
_entity.id
_entity.type
_entity.pdbx_description
1 polymer ?
#
loop_
_entity_poly.entity_id
_entity_poly.type
_entity_poly.pdbx_seq_one_letter_code
_entity_poly.pdbx_strand_id
1 'polypeptide(L)'
;DKADLILRATALPNHITFISSMGAALRRDPFMIRKAEFWKVKGDPLARALRKKFKHNKTAPSRKFQCVYSEEKPMENLGVNKACGTGGCLCPKAKLLSGERGTDTAVYDAPGDQRLVEHEWCTSKAQINGSLCHITASFGMAIAGIVINDIIEHQDTFRES
;
A
#
# COMPACT_ATOMS: atom_id res chain seq x y z
N ASP A 1 -0.77 -6.56 -9.90
CA ASP A 1 -0.24 -6.31 -8.56
C ASP A 1 0.20 -4.84 -8.37
N LYS A 2 0.85 -4.48 -7.23
CA LYS A 2 1.27 -3.09 -6.95
C LYS A 2 2.32 -2.57 -7.95
N ALA A 3 3.22 -3.41 -8.41
CA ALA A 3 4.23 -3.01 -9.39
C ALA A 3 3.59 -2.71 -10.74
N ASP A 4 2.65 -3.55 -11.18
CA ASP A 4 1.93 -3.34 -12.45
C ASP A 4 1.07 -2.07 -12.40
N LEU A 5 0.44 -1.81 -11.24
CA LEU A 5 -0.30 -0.56 -11.03
C LEU A 5 0.60 0.68 -11.20
N ILE A 6 1.79 0.66 -10.61
CA ILE A 6 2.77 1.75 -10.75
C ILE A 6 3.22 1.91 -12.20
N LEU A 7 3.50 0.81 -12.91
CA LEU A 7 3.87 0.87 -14.32
C LEU A 7 2.77 1.52 -15.16
N ARG A 8 1.52 1.12 -14.96
CA ARG A 8 0.35 1.69 -15.65
C ARG A 8 0.14 3.17 -15.29
N ALA A 9 0.21 3.51 -14.00
CA ALA A 9 0.02 4.89 -13.55
C ALA A 9 1.11 5.83 -14.06
N THR A 10 2.35 5.37 -14.15
CA THR A 10 3.45 6.18 -14.68
C THR A 10 3.46 6.29 -16.21
N ALA A 11 2.70 5.45 -16.91
CA ALA A 11 2.49 5.52 -18.35
C ALA A 11 1.36 6.50 -18.76
N LEU A 12 0.58 7.02 -17.80
CA LEU A 12 -0.43 8.04 -18.06
C LEU A 12 0.21 9.34 -18.57
N PRO A 13 -0.54 10.22 -19.26
CA PRO A 13 -0.05 11.51 -19.75
C PRO A 13 0.63 12.35 -18.64
N ASN A 14 1.63 13.13 -19.01
CA ASN A 14 2.48 13.86 -18.04
C ASN A 14 1.73 14.93 -17.22
N HIS A 15 0.60 15.42 -17.70
CA HIS A 15 -0.25 16.36 -16.96
C HIS A 15 -1.02 15.70 -15.80
N ILE A 16 -1.02 14.35 -15.72
CA ILE A 16 -1.65 13.62 -14.62
C ILE A 16 -0.59 13.36 -13.54
N THR A 17 -0.70 14.05 -12.42
CA THR A 17 0.20 13.84 -11.28
C THR A 17 -0.06 12.47 -10.64
N PHE A 18 0.99 11.70 -10.42
CA PHE A 18 0.94 10.41 -9.72
C PHE A 18 1.73 10.46 -8.42
N ILE A 19 1.06 10.16 -7.32
CA ILE A 19 1.63 10.09 -5.97
C ILE A 19 1.35 8.70 -5.41
N SER A 20 2.33 8.08 -4.74
CA SER A 20 2.17 6.77 -4.12
C SER A 20 2.44 6.83 -2.62
N SER A 21 1.58 6.17 -1.84
CA SER A 21 1.86 5.88 -0.43
C SER A 21 2.72 4.63 -0.30
N MET A 22 3.77 4.70 0.50
CA MET A 22 4.58 3.55 0.87
C MET A 22 4.02 2.83 2.10
N GLY A 23 4.81 2.01 2.80
CA GLY A 23 4.36 1.21 3.92
C GLY A 23 4.12 2.03 5.19
N ALA A 24 2.88 2.02 5.70
CA ALA A 24 2.51 2.66 6.97
C ALA A 24 2.47 1.68 8.17
N ALA A 25 2.53 0.37 7.91
CA ALA A 25 2.44 -0.63 8.95
C ALA A 25 3.67 -0.65 9.86
N LEU A 26 3.44 -0.98 11.14
CA LEU A 26 4.47 -1.07 12.18
C LEU A 26 5.21 0.26 12.44
N ARG A 27 4.57 1.39 12.17
CA ARG A 27 5.05 2.75 12.43
C ARG A 27 4.23 3.37 13.54
N ARG A 28 4.83 4.29 14.31
CA ARG A 28 4.17 4.96 15.44
C ARG A 28 4.42 6.47 15.48
N ASP A 29 5.48 6.94 14.84
CA ASP A 29 5.86 8.35 14.86
C ASP A 29 5.44 9.06 13.56
N PRO A 30 4.40 9.92 13.62
CA PRO A 30 3.92 10.67 12.47
C PRO A 30 4.92 11.75 11.99
N PHE A 31 5.83 12.20 12.87
CA PHE A 31 6.82 13.22 12.53
C PHE A 31 7.98 12.68 11.67
N MET A 32 8.09 11.38 11.53
CA MET A 32 9.04 10.71 10.64
C MET A 32 8.53 10.55 9.21
N ILE A 33 7.32 11.05 8.91
CA ILE A 33 6.74 11.00 7.56
C ILE A 33 7.43 12.03 6.66
N ARG A 34 7.79 11.60 5.44
CA ARG A 34 8.55 12.38 4.45
C ARG A 34 7.95 12.20 3.05
N LYS A 35 8.26 13.17 2.18
CA LYS A 35 8.03 13.11 0.75
C LYS A 35 9.38 12.93 0.04
N ALA A 36 9.45 11.99 -0.89
CA ALA A 36 10.61 11.83 -1.77
C ALA A 36 10.20 11.20 -3.11
N GLU A 37 11.04 11.40 -4.11
CA GLU A 37 10.94 10.64 -5.37
C GLU A 37 11.21 9.15 -5.08
N PHE A 38 10.50 8.25 -5.77
CA PHE A 38 10.46 6.81 -5.51
C PHE A 38 11.85 6.16 -5.35
N TRP A 39 12.82 6.51 -6.21
CA TRP A 39 14.16 5.93 -6.13
C TRP A 39 14.99 6.47 -4.96
N LYS A 40 14.61 7.62 -4.42
CA LYS A 40 15.24 8.28 -3.26
C LYS A 40 14.65 7.85 -1.92
N VAL A 41 13.52 7.12 -1.91
CA VAL A 41 12.91 6.60 -0.67
C VAL A 41 13.89 5.68 0.06
N LYS A 42 14.15 5.97 1.33
CA LYS A 42 15.06 5.21 2.19
C LYS A 42 14.30 4.51 3.32
N GLY A 43 14.82 3.38 3.79
CA GLY A 43 14.28 2.70 4.99
C GLY A 43 12.93 2.02 4.83
N ASP A 44 12.24 2.16 3.70
CA ASP A 44 10.92 1.57 3.49
C ASP A 44 10.99 0.18 2.85
N PRO A 45 10.44 -0.87 3.53
CA PRO A 45 10.47 -2.24 3.02
C PRO A 45 9.66 -2.44 1.73
N LEU A 46 8.52 -1.72 1.57
CA LEU A 46 7.68 -1.83 0.38
C LEU A 46 8.40 -1.24 -0.83
N ALA A 47 8.99 -0.04 -0.70
CA ALA A 47 9.77 0.56 -1.76
C ALA A 47 10.96 -0.32 -2.17
N ARG A 48 11.62 -0.96 -1.20
CA ARG A 48 12.71 -1.92 -1.46
C ARG A 48 12.20 -3.13 -2.25
N ALA A 49 11.08 -3.71 -1.85
CA ALA A 49 10.48 -4.85 -2.53
C ALA A 49 10.07 -4.52 -3.97
N LEU A 50 9.44 -3.35 -4.18
CA LEU A 50 9.06 -2.87 -5.51
C LEU A 50 10.28 -2.66 -6.42
N ARG A 51 11.33 -2.00 -5.91
CA ARG A 51 12.59 -1.82 -6.66
C ARG A 51 13.24 -3.15 -7.03
N LYS A 52 13.25 -4.13 -6.09
CA LYS A 52 13.75 -5.48 -6.38
C LYS A 52 12.92 -6.16 -7.47
N LYS A 53 11.60 -6.02 -7.43
CA LYS A 53 10.68 -6.59 -8.42
C LYS A 53 10.88 -5.96 -9.80
N PHE A 54 10.97 -4.64 -9.89
CA PHE A 54 11.28 -3.96 -11.15
C PHE A 54 12.61 -4.42 -11.75
N LYS A 55 13.66 -4.52 -10.93
CA LYS A 55 14.94 -5.03 -11.38
C LYS A 55 14.87 -6.49 -11.89
N HIS A 56 14.17 -7.35 -11.13
CA HIS A 56 14.00 -8.76 -11.50
C HIS A 56 13.25 -8.91 -12.83
N ASN A 57 12.18 -8.18 -13.01
CA ASN A 57 11.33 -8.23 -14.21
C ASN A 57 11.90 -7.40 -15.37
N LYS A 58 13.05 -6.76 -15.20
CA LYS A 58 13.66 -5.84 -16.19
C LYS A 58 12.68 -4.75 -16.65
N THR A 59 11.83 -4.27 -15.73
CA THR A 59 10.86 -3.20 -15.95
C THR A 59 11.20 -1.99 -15.10
N ALA A 60 10.70 -0.81 -15.46
CA ALA A 60 10.84 0.40 -14.66
C ALA A 60 9.65 1.33 -14.90
N PRO A 61 9.26 2.14 -13.89
CA PRO A 61 8.32 3.23 -14.09
C PRO A 61 8.78 4.14 -15.23
N SER A 62 7.87 4.50 -16.13
CA SER A 62 8.20 5.32 -17.33
C SER A 62 8.56 6.76 -16.98
N ARG A 63 8.16 7.24 -15.79
CA ARG A 63 8.54 8.56 -15.26
C ARG A 63 8.78 8.53 -13.76
N LYS A 64 9.46 9.55 -13.25
CA LYS A 64 9.62 9.77 -11.81
C LYS A 64 8.28 10.13 -11.18
N PHE A 65 8.06 9.72 -9.94
CA PHE A 65 6.87 10.03 -9.17
C PHE A 65 7.19 10.21 -7.69
N GLN A 66 6.31 10.94 -7.01
CA GLN A 66 6.47 11.24 -5.60
C GLN A 66 5.87 10.14 -4.72
N CYS A 67 6.54 9.88 -3.60
CA CYS A 67 6.09 8.96 -2.58
C CYS A 67 5.99 9.65 -1.23
N VAL A 68 4.96 9.31 -0.47
CA VAL A 68 4.89 9.58 0.98
C VAL A 68 5.32 8.30 1.69
N TYR A 69 6.28 8.41 2.59
CA TYR A 69 6.88 7.29 3.31
C TYR A 69 7.33 7.72 4.71
N SER A 70 7.63 6.77 5.60
CA SER A 70 8.24 7.08 6.89
C SER A 70 9.70 6.62 6.91
N GLU A 71 10.57 7.48 7.45
CA GLU A 71 11.97 7.13 7.72
C GLU A 71 12.13 6.28 8.98
N GLU A 72 11.06 6.18 9.79
CA GLU A 72 11.05 5.36 10.98
C GLU A 72 11.33 3.89 10.62
N LYS A 73 12.20 3.24 11.39
CA LYS A 73 12.39 1.80 11.29
C LYS A 73 11.10 1.10 11.74
N PRO A 74 10.52 0.17 10.95
CA PRO A 74 9.36 -0.60 11.40
C PRO A 74 9.63 -1.24 12.76
N MET A 75 8.65 -1.17 13.66
CA MET A 75 8.69 -1.90 14.93
C MET A 75 8.71 -3.40 14.67
N GLU A 76 9.19 -4.16 15.62
CA GLU A 76 9.06 -5.60 15.62
C GLU A 76 7.57 -5.98 15.64
N ASN A 77 7.19 -6.94 14.80
CA ASN A 77 5.85 -7.46 14.82
C ASN A 77 5.75 -8.54 15.92
N LEU A 78 5.13 -8.18 17.03
CA LEU A 78 4.90 -9.09 18.17
C LEU A 78 3.69 -10.01 17.98
N GLY A 79 2.99 -9.90 16.84
CA GLY A 79 1.84 -10.76 16.53
C GLY A 79 2.26 -12.22 16.33
N VAL A 80 1.37 -13.12 16.72
CA VAL A 80 1.56 -14.55 16.54
C VAL A 80 1.62 -14.87 15.04
N ASN A 81 2.65 -15.60 14.62
CA ASN A 81 2.72 -16.14 13.26
C ASN A 81 1.58 -17.15 13.08
N LYS A 82 0.63 -16.81 12.24
CA LYS A 82 -0.47 -17.71 11.88
C LYS A 82 -0.09 -18.43 10.60
N ALA A 83 0.14 -19.73 10.71
CA ALA A 83 0.37 -20.55 9.53
C ALA A 83 -0.90 -20.60 8.67
N CYS A 84 -0.71 -20.60 7.35
CA CYS A 84 -1.81 -20.77 6.39
C CYS A 84 -2.51 -22.11 6.65
N GLY A 85 -3.83 -22.11 6.72
CA GLY A 85 -4.63 -23.31 6.95
C GLY A 85 -4.86 -23.68 8.42
N THR A 86 -4.30 -22.94 9.39
CA THR A 86 -4.64 -23.11 10.81
C THR A 86 -5.90 -22.33 11.16
N GLY A 87 -6.71 -22.82 12.13
CA GLY A 87 -8.00 -22.22 12.54
C GLY A 87 -7.97 -20.78 13.04
N GLY A 88 -6.84 -20.10 12.96
CA GLY A 88 -6.68 -18.68 13.23
C GLY A 88 -6.44 -17.82 11.98
N CYS A 89 -6.50 -18.39 10.79
CA CYS A 89 -6.33 -17.63 9.55
C CYS A 89 -7.62 -16.85 9.22
N LEU A 90 -7.47 -15.56 8.97
CA LEU A 90 -8.58 -14.65 8.62
C LEU A 90 -8.92 -14.66 7.12
N CYS A 91 -8.23 -15.46 6.30
CA CYS A 91 -8.52 -15.48 4.88
C CYS A 91 -9.80 -16.27 4.58
N PRO A 92 -10.58 -15.86 3.57
CA PRO A 92 -11.81 -16.55 3.19
C PRO A 92 -11.58 -18.04 2.84
N LYS A 93 -10.45 -18.37 2.22
CA LYS A 93 -10.09 -19.73 1.83
C LYS A 93 -9.89 -20.66 3.03
N ALA A 94 -9.28 -20.18 4.11
CA ALA A 94 -9.09 -21.00 5.31
C ALA A 94 -10.41 -21.26 6.04
N LYS A 95 -11.34 -20.31 6.03
CA LYS A 95 -12.68 -20.46 6.61
C LYS A 95 -13.53 -21.48 5.85
N LEU A 96 -13.37 -21.57 4.53
CA LEU A 96 -14.04 -22.60 3.71
C LEU A 96 -13.48 -24.00 3.99
N LEU A 97 -12.18 -24.14 4.23
CA LEU A 97 -11.51 -25.42 4.50
C LEU A 97 -11.78 -25.93 5.92
N SER A 98 -12.00 -25.06 6.89
CA SER A 98 -12.28 -25.44 8.29
C SER A 98 -13.72 -25.91 8.53
N GLY A 99 -14.60 -25.80 7.54
CA GLY A 99 -16.01 -26.20 7.68
C GLY A 99 -16.82 -25.31 8.62
N GLU A 100 -16.20 -24.31 9.22
CA GLU A 100 -16.85 -23.29 10.04
C GLU A 100 -17.65 -22.34 9.13
N ARG A 101 -18.82 -22.79 8.71
CA ARG A 101 -19.88 -21.87 8.28
C ARG A 101 -20.33 -21.14 9.55
N GLY A 102 -19.61 -20.07 9.87
CA GLY A 102 -20.10 -19.13 10.87
C GLY A 102 -21.45 -18.62 10.38
N THR A 103 -22.46 -18.70 11.26
CA THR A 103 -23.80 -18.14 11.05
C THR A 103 -23.79 -16.62 11.00
N ASP A 104 -22.62 -16.00 10.98
CA ASP A 104 -22.46 -14.56 10.93
C ASP A 104 -22.30 -14.11 9.48
N THR A 105 -23.46 -14.04 8.80
CA THR A 105 -23.59 -13.59 7.40
C THR A 105 -23.09 -12.17 7.19
N ALA A 106 -23.07 -11.33 8.21
CA ALA A 106 -22.64 -9.93 8.14
C ALA A 106 -21.15 -9.74 7.76
N VAL A 107 -20.31 -10.74 7.98
CA VAL A 107 -18.88 -10.68 7.57
C VAL A 107 -18.65 -11.11 6.12
N TYR A 108 -19.64 -11.73 5.50
CA TYR A 108 -19.55 -12.26 4.13
C TYR A 108 -20.26 -11.39 3.08
N ASP A 109 -21.07 -10.43 3.51
CA ASP A 109 -21.69 -9.42 2.63
C ASP A 109 -20.76 -8.22 2.34
N ALA A 110 -19.59 -8.17 2.92
CA ALA A 110 -18.49 -7.43 2.31
C ALA A 110 -18.18 -8.14 0.98
N PRO A 111 -18.19 -7.44 -0.15
CA PRO A 111 -18.55 -7.91 -1.47
C PRO A 111 -18.03 -9.32 -1.71
N GLY A 112 -18.92 -10.27 -1.57
CA GLY A 112 -18.66 -11.71 -1.74
C GLY A 112 -18.41 -12.04 -3.19
N ASP A 113 -17.40 -11.42 -3.79
CA ASP A 113 -16.91 -11.86 -5.07
C ASP A 113 -16.24 -13.21 -4.83
N GLN A 114 -16.88 -14.26 -5.29
CA GLN A 114 -16.38 -15.64 -5.22
C GLN A 114 -14.98 -15.75 -5.84
N ARG A 115 -14.62 -14.81 -6.72
CA ARG A 115 -13.27 -14.63 -7.27
C ARG A 115 -12.23 -14.25 -6.22
N LEU A 116 -12.64 -13.66 -5.07
CA LEU A 116 -11.75 -13.39 -3.94
C LEU A 116 -11.32 -14.68 -3.22
N VAL A 117 -12.06 -15.77 -3.36
CA VAL A 117 -11.71 -17.11 -2.83
C VAL A 117 -10.54 -17.69 -3.62
N GLU A 118 -10.41 -17.37 -4.88
CA GLU A 118 -9.32 -17.82 -5.77
C GLU A 118 -8.11 -16.89 -5.73
N HIS A 119 -8.21 -15.74 -5.06
CA HIS A 119 -7.14 -14.77 -5.01
C HIS A 119 -6.00 -15.23 -4.11
N GLU A 120 -4.74 -15.05 -4.56
CA GLU A 120 -3.49 -15.39 -3.87
C GLU A 120 -3.26 -14.60 -2.56
N TRP A 121 -4.27 -14.41 -1.73
CA TRP A 121 -4.19 -13.60 -0.51
C TRP A 121 -3.24 -14.18 0.54
N CYS A 122 -3.01 -15.47 0.47
CA CYS A 122 -2.32 -16.23 1.51
C CYS A 122 -0.94 -16.74 1.16
N THR A 123 -0.49 -16.65 -0.09
CA THR A 123 0.67 -17.40 -0.54
C THR A 123 2.01 -16.94 0.05
N SER A 124 2.06 -15.84 0.80
CA SER A 124 3.34 -15.36 1.31
C SER A 124 3.33 -14.53 2.59
N LYS A 125 2.17 -14.32 3.23
CA LYS A 125 2.12 -13.53 4.47
C LYS A 125 1.91 -14.42 5.68
N ALA A 126 3.00 -14.93 6.24
CA ALA A 126 3.00 -15.62 7.52
C ALA A 126 2.61 -14.71 8.70
N GLN A 127 2.54 -13.39 8.50
CA GLN A 127 2.32 -12.42 9.57
C GLN A 127 1.51 -11.22 9.09
N ILE A 128 0.51 -10.81 9.89
CA ILE A 128 -0.28 -9.60 9.66
C ILE A 128 0.42 -8.44 10.32
N ASN A 129 0.76 -7.42 9.54
CA ASN A 129 1.33 -6.17 10.04
C ASN A 129 0.21 -5.18 10.35
N GLY A 130 0.03 -4.84 11.62
CA GLY A 130 -0.92 -3.82 12.06
C GLY A 130 -0.49 -2.41 11.67
N SER A 131 -1.46 -1.50 11.54
CA SER A 131 -1.24 -0.07 11.34
C SER A 131 -1.96 0.71 12.42
N LEU A 132 -1.36 1.80 12.89
CA LEU A 132 -2.00 2.73 13.81
C LEU A 132 -2.78 3.78 13.00
N CYS A 133 -3.98 4.14 13.48
CA CYS A 133 -4.88 5.03 12.76
C CYS A 133 -4.27 6.42 12.53
N HIS A 134 -3.55 6.98 13.52
CA HIS A 134 -2.91 8.28 13.39
C HIS A 134 -1.77 8.28 12.35
N ILE A 135 -1.08 7.15 12.15
CA ILE A 135 -0.05 7.02 11.11
C ILE A 135 -0.68 7.00 9.73
N THR A 136 -1.70 6.17 9.52
CA THR A 136 -2.39 6.10 8.23
C THR A 136 -3.09 7.41 7.89
N ALA A 137 -3.69 8.08 8.88
CA ALA A 137 -4.27 9.41 8.71
C ALA A 137 -3.21 10.45 8.31
N SER A 138 -2.06 10.47 9.00
CA SER A 138 -0.97 11.41 8.68
C SER A 138 -0.40 11.20 7.28
N PHE A 139 -0.30 9.95 6.80
CA PHE A 139 0.05 9.66 5.41
C PHE A 139 -0.99 10.25 4.45
N GLY A 140 -2.28 10.09 4.75
CA GLY A 140 -3.37 10.65 3.95
C GLY A 140 -3.32 12.18 3.92
N MET A 141 -3.14 12.83 5.08
CA MET A 141 -3.04 14.29 5.17
C MET A 141 -1.81 14.83 4.44
N ALA A 142 -0.67 14.14 4.52
CA ALA A 142 0.53 14.51 3.76
C ALA A 142 0.29 14.43 2.24
N ILE A 143 -0.41 13.41 1.76
CA ILE A 143 -0.78 13.29 0.34
C ILE A 143 -1.74 14.40 -0.04
N ALA A 144 -2.77 14.68 0.76
CA ALA A 144 -3.71 15.77 0.52
C ALA A 144 -3.00 17.12 0.40
N GLY A 145 -2.06 17.41 1.31
CA GLY A 145 -1.24 18.61 1.24
C GLY A 145 -0.42 18.72 -0.05
N ILE A 146 0.15 17.61 -0.53
CA ILE A 146 0.89 17.59 -1.81
C ILE A 146 -0.07 17.91 -2.97
N VAL A 147 -1.25 17.30 -3.00
CA VAL A 147 -2.25 17.52 -4.05
C VAL A 147 -2.74 18.97 -4.06
N ILE A 148 -3.04 19.52 -2.88
CA ILE A 148 -3.49 20.91 -2.77
C ILE A 148 -2.42 21.88 -3.30
N ASN A 149 -1.17 21.68 -2.92
CA ASN A 149 -0.07 22.51 -3.41
C ASN A 149 0.13 22.39 -4.92
N ASP A 150 0.04 21.17 -5.46
CA ASP A 150 0.11 20.92 -6.90
C ASP A 150 -1.00 21.69 -7.68
N ILE A 151 -2.23 21.67 -7.14
CA ILE A 151 -3.36 22.42 -7.74
C ILE A 151 -3.11 23.93 -7.69
N ILE A 152 -2.64 24.45 -6.55
CA ILE A 152 -2.38 25.89 -6.40
C ILE A 152 -1.28 26.34 -7.37
N GLU A 153 -0.16 25.62 -7.43
CA GLU A 153 0.96 25.93 -8.32
C GLU A 153 0.55 25.89 -9.81
N HIS A 154 -0.37 25.01 -10.20
CA HIS A 154 -0.85 24.93 -11.58
C HIS A 154 -1.97 25.95 -11.91
N GLN A 155 -2.70 26.45 -10.91
CA GLN A 155 -3.72 27.49 -11.15
C GLN A 155 -3.11 28.82 -11.58
N ASP A 156 -1.91 29.15 -11.14
CA ASP A 156 -1.22 30.39 -11.54
C ASP A 156 -0.83 30.38 -13.03
N THR A 157 -0.55 29.20 -13.59
CA THR A 157 -0.27 29.04 -15.03
C THR A 157 -1.51 29.19 -15.92
N PHE A 158 -2.72 28.96 -15.40
CA PHE A 158 -3.99 29.16 -16.14
C PHE A 158 -4.49 30.59 -16.10
N ARG A 159 -4.00 31.46 -15.19
CA ARG A 159 -4.39 32.86 -15.10
C ARG A 159 -3.56 33.78 -15.98
N GLU A 160 -2.41 33.30 -16.45
CA GLU A 160 -1.49 34.07 -17.32
C GLU A 160 -1.64 33.72 -18.82
N SER A 161 -2.52 32.78 -19.18
CA SER A 161 -2.85 32.38 -20.55
C SER A 161 -4.23 32.89 -20.97
#